data_e92a0ac49e9a2a8549205756d78f9d83
#
_entry.id   e92a0ac49e9a2a8549205756d78f9d83
#
_cell.length_a   1.000
_cell.length_b   1.000
_cell.length_c   1.000
_cell.angle_alpha   90.00
_cell.angle_beta   90.00
_cell.angle_gamma   90.00
#
_symmetry.space_group_name_H-M   'P 1'
#
loop_
_entity.id
_entity.type
_entity.pdbx_description
1 polymer ?
#
loop_
_entity_poly.entity_id
_entity_poly.type
_entity_poly.pdbx_seq_one_letter_code
_entity_poly.pdbx_strand_id
1 'polypeptide(L)'
;MLNIIRNFSKTLFAKILIVIIIIPFIFWGMGGVFNSGNSNNIAKINNYSISTQEFINYINQSKMNSEVIKDNIENNILNEIVSMLVSEKLLEMEVKDLNIFISDEVLAKKIKNNKNFHDDKNKFSRTEYEKFLLLQNFTATSFEKELKKNELKKKLFTYVAGGIKSPFFFTNKTYIEENKKIKLEFINLENEYEKKSSFVNADLNLFIKDNEEKLKEEYINFSYLKITPNNLSGSNEFDESFFKKIDEIENDISNGLKIDELSKKLKIKPTIKEKFIANENEDKIVNKIYQKRNENKIQLIDENEFYILFQIDKIDKILPTLDNLNFNNKIRNTLYEQKKYEYNRNIIEKISNKKFNDIDFRKISNDKIEKIELKKINDDNKFSGESIKILYSLPVNSFTLVTDKENNIFLVKINRINTNNLFKNSDLTSEYFQKSNQNIKDELFDTFDSYIEKKYKIVVNQKSLERVKNSFK
;
A
#
# COMPACT_ATOMS: atom_id res chain seq x y z
N MET A 1 -28.69 -1.92 6.25
CA MET A 1 -27.96 -1.33 5.09
C MET A 1 -26.47 -1.11 5.38
N LEU A 2 -26.07 -0.48 6.47
CA LEU A 2 -24.65 -0.36 6.86
C LEU A 2 -23.93 -1.72 6.95
N ASN A 3 -24.57 -2.77 7.41
CA ASN A 3 -24.00 -4.12 7.41
C ASN A 3 -23.89 -4.75 6.01
N ILE A 4 -24.75 -4.36 5.07
CA ILE A 4 -24.69 -4.83 3.68
C ILE A 4 -23.57 -4.10 2.94
N ILE A 5 -23.41 -2.79 3.14
CA ILE A 5 -22.31 -1.98 2.59
C ILE A 5 -20.98 -2.37 3.27
N ARG A 6 -20.99 -2.59 4.58
CA ARG A 6 -19.83 -3.04 5.37
C ARG A 6 -19.43 -4.48 5.06
N ASN A 7 -20.38 -5.35 4.72
CA ASN A 7 -20.10 -6.71 4.26
C ASN A 7 -19.73 -6.74 2.79
N PHE A 8 -20.26 -5.85 1.96
CA PHE A 8 -19.83 -5.67 0.57
C PHE A 8 -18.40 -5.12 0.51
N SER A 9 -18.05 -4.13 1.35
CA SER A 9 -16.66 -3.62 1.42
C SER A 9 -15.65 -4.64 1.94
N LYS A 10 -16.10 -5.67 2.64
CA LYS A 10 -15.27 -6.79 3.12
C LYS A 10 -15.21 -7.97 2.14
N THR A 11 -16.08 -7.98 1.13
CA THR A 11 -16.04 -9.02 0.11
C THR A 11 -14.81 -8.86 -0.75
N LEU A 12 -14.25 -9.97 -1.20
CA LEU A 12 -13.17 -10.01 -2.18
C LEU A 12 -13.51 -9.15 -3.41
N PHE A 13 -14.78 -9.09 -3.79
CA PHE A 13 -15.32 -8.26 -4.87
C PHE A 13 -15.08 -6.75 -4.70
N ALA A 14 -15.33 -6.21 -3.52
CA ALA A 14 -15.06 -4.79 -3.26
C ALA A 14 -13.56 -4.49 -3.22
N LYS A 15 -12.76 -5.43 -2.72
CA LYS A 15 -11.29 -5.30 -2.69
C LYS A 15 -10.69 -5.42 -4.09
N ILE A 16 -11.19 -6.32 -4.93
CA ILE A 16 -10.78 -6.48 -6.32
C ILE A 16 -11.19 -5.25 -7.13
N LEU A 17 -12.40 -4.75 -6.99
CA LEU A 17 -12.86 -3.52 -7.66
C LEU A 17 -11.98 -2.31 -7.30
N ILE A 18 -11.60 -2.19 -6.03
CA ILE A 18 -10.72 -1.12 -5.55
C ILE A 18 -9.30 -1.29 -6.10
N VAL A 19 -8.76 -2.50 -6.12
CA VAL A 19 -7.40 -2.78 -6.63
C VAL A 19 -7.32 -2.58 -8.15
N ILE A 20 -8.30 -3.05 -8.90
CA ILE A 20 -8.38 -2.92 -10.36
C ILE A 20 -8.44 -1.45 -10.79
N ILE A 21 -9.14 -0.61 -10.01
CA ILE A 21 -9.27 0.82 -10.31
C ILE A 21 -8.03 1.63 -9.85
N ILE A 22 -7.31 1.22 -8.81
CA ILE A 22 -6.14 1.94 -8.28
C ILE A 22 -4.89 1.73 -9.15
N ILE A 23 -4.67 0.55 -9.70
CA ILE A 23 -3.46 0.20 -10.46
C ILE A 23 -3.23 1.09 -11.68
N PRO A 24 -4.22 1.38 -12.55
CA PRO A 24 -4.04 2.28 -13.69
C PRO A 24 -3.68 3.72 -13.29
N PHE A 25 -4.20 4.21 -12.16
CA PHE A 25 -3.95 5.57 -11.71
C PHE A 25 -2.52 5.80 -11.18
N ILE A 26 -1.89 4.78 -10.62
CA ILE A 26 -0.48 4.84 -10.18
C ILE A 26 0.45 4.95 -11.40
N PHE A 27 0.13 4.29 -12.51
CA PHE A 27 0.94 4.34 -13.73
C PHE A 27 0.65 5.55 -14.62
N TRP A 28 -0.50 6.22 -14.48
CA TRP A 28 -0.89 7.36 -15.31
C TRP A 28 -0.42 8.72 -14.79
N GLY A 29 0.13 8.79 -13.60
CA GLY A 29 0.59 10.05 -12.98
C GLY A 29 1.77 10.75 -13.66
N MET A 30 2.32 10.24 -14.78
CA MET A 30 3.53 10.81 -15.41
C MET A 30 3.33 11.42 -16.81
N GLY A 31 2.11 11.59 -17.28
CA GLY A 31 1.90 12.09 -18.66
C GLY A 31 0.90 13.23 -18.77
N GLY A 32 1.28 14.47 -18.50
CA GLY A 32 0.37 15.57 -18.82
C GLY A 32 0.65 16.93 -18.22
N VAL A 33 1.85 17.44 -18.36
CA VAL A 33 2.11 18.87 -18.19
C VAL A 33 1.74 19.53 -19.50
N PHE A 34 0.69 20.33 -19.48
CA PHE A 34 0.20 21.36 -20.42
C PHE A 34 -1.29 21.21 -20.73
N ASN A 35 -2.12 21.80 -19.88
CA ASN A 35 -3.25 22.59 -20.37
C ASN A 35 -3.68 23.58 -19.28
N SER A 36 -3.31 24.84 -19.43
CA SER A 36 -3.77 25.95 -18.63
C SER A 36 -5.21 26.28 -19.03
N GLY A 37 -6.16 26.04 -18.13
CA GLY A 37 -7.55 26.47 -18.36
C GLY A 37 -8.51 25.72 -17.41
N ASN A 38 -8.65 26.21 -16.24
CA ASN A 38 -9.64 26.01 -15.21
C ASN A 38 -9.08 25.47 -13.88
N SER A 39 -8.74 26.37 -13.01
CA SER A 39 -8.09 26.12 -11.73
C SER A 39 -8.99 25.43 -10.69
N ASN A 40 -10.23 25.06 -11.04
CA ASN A 40 -11.24 24.57 -10.10
C ASN A 40 -11.67 23.12 -10.33
N ASN A 41 -10.99 22.37 -11.20
CA ASN A 41 -11.30 20.97 -11.47
C ASN A 41 -10.28 20.06 -10.82
N ILE A 42 -10.73 18.99 -10.17
CA ILE A 42 -9.90 17.93 -9.59
C ILE A 42 -9.54 16.89 -10.64
N ALA A 43 -10.50 16.53 -11.49
CA ALA A 43 -10.27 15.58 -12.57
C ALA A 43 -11.13 15.92 -13.78
N LYS A 44 -10.73 15.38 -14.95
CA LYS A 44 -11.48 15.48 -16.20
C LYS A 44 -11.59 14.09 -16.83
N ILE A 45 -12.78 13.73 -17.24
CA ILE A 45 -13.11 12.48 -17.96
C ILE A 45 -13.62 12.86 -19.34
N ASN A 46 -12.82 12.72 -20.38
CA ASN A 46 -13.10 13.26 -21.71
C ASN A 46 -13.47 14.76 -21.61
N ASN A 47 -14.73 15.10 -21.94
CA ASN A 47 -15.28 16.46 -21.84
C ASN A 47 -15.95 16.77 -20.50
N TYR A 48 -16.14 15.79 -19.62
CA TYR A 48 -16.75 15.98 -18.31
C TYR A 48 -15.70 16.39 -17.29
N SER A 49 -15.93 17.49 -16.57
CA SER A 49 -15.01 17.98 -15.54
C SER A 49 -15.61 17.75 -14.15
N ILE A 50 -14.84 17.13 -13.28
CA ILE A 50 -15.16 16.98 -11.85
C ILE A 50 -14.59 18.19 -11.12
N SER A 51 -15.46 19.01 -10.55
CA SER A 51 -15.03 20.23 -9.84
C SER A 51 -14.46 19.91 -8.45
N THR A 52 -13.66 20.85 -7.92
CA THR A 52 -13.18 20.79 -6.53
C THR A 52 -14.33 20.72 -5.54
N GLN A 53 -15.43 21.47 -5.80
CA GLN A 53 -16.61 21.45 -4.95
C GLN A 53 -17.33 20.10 -4.95
N GLU A 54 -17.44 19.46 -6.13
CA GLU A 54 -18.01 18.12 -6.25
C GLU A 54 -17.19 17.08 -5.47
N PHE A 55 -15.87 17.20 -5.51
CA PHE A 55 -14.96 16.35 -4.76
C PHE A 55 -15.11 16.55 -3.24
N ILE A 56 -15.16 17.79 -2.76
CA ILE A 56 -15.38 18.10 -1.34
C ILE A 56 -16.75 17.58 -0.88
N ASN A 57 -17.79 17.78 -1.69
CA ASN A 57 -19.11 17.23 -1.39
C ASN A 57 -19.10 15.71 -1.31
N TYR A 58 -18.34 15.04 -2.18
CA TYR A 58 -18.19 13.59 -2.17
C TYR A 58 -17.48 13.11 -0.87
N ILE A 59 -16.42 13.78 -0.45
CA ILE A 59 -15.75 13.50 0.84
C ILE A 59 -16.74 13.63 1.99
N ASN A 60 -17.49 14.73 2.05
CA ASN A 60 -18.47 14.98 3.12
C ASN A 60 -19.60 13.95 3.15
N GLN A 61 -20.06 13.48 1.99
CA GLN A 61 -21.10 12.44 1.86
C GLN A 61 -20.59 11.04 2.18
N SER A 62 -19.31 10.77 1.96
CA SER A 62 -18.69 9.46 2.23
C SER A 62 -18.66 9.10 3.71
N LYS A 63 -19.00 10.05 4.61
CA LYS A 63 -18.89 9.89 6.08
C LYS A 63 -17.51 9.43 6.53
N MET A 64 -16.47 9.70 5.76
CA MET A 64 -15.11 9.49 6.19
C MET A 64 -14.81 10.46 7.32
N ASN A 65 -14.26 9.94 8.41
CA ASN A 65 -13.84 10.78 9.52
C ASN A 65 -12.72 11.73 9.05
N SER A 66 -12.89 13.03 9.28
CA SER A 66 -11.89 14.04 8.93
C SER A 66 -10.52 13.78 9.59
N GLU A 67 -10.50 13.16 10.76
CA GLU A 67 -9.25 12.72 11.42
C GLU A 67 -8.54 11.64 10.62
N VAL A 68 -9.25 10.64 10.11
CA VAL A 68 -8.67 9.58 9.26
C VAL A 68 -8.07 10.16 7.98
N ILE A 69 -8.70 11.20 7.40
CA ILE A 69 -8.14 11.88 6.22
C ILE A 69 -6.87 12.64 6.60
N LYS A 70 -6.86 13.37 7.72
CA LYS A 70 -5.69 14.10 8.21
C LYS A 70 -4.51 13.16 8.50
N ASP A 71 -4.76 12.08 9.22
CA ASP A 71 -3.72 11.11 9.61
C ASP A 71 -3.09 10.40 8.40
N ASN A 72 -3.84 10.25 7.31
CA ASN A 72 -3.39 9.57 6.09
C ASN A 72 -3.15 10.52 4.90
N ILE A 73 -3.08 11.82 5.15
CA ILE A 73 -2.97 12.82 4.08
C ILE A 73 -1.65 12.72 3.30
N GLU A 74 -0.57 12.29 3.97
CA GLU A 74 0.73 12.03 3.34
C GLU A 74 0.79 10.64 2.69
N ASN A 75 -0.16 9.74 3.00
CA ASN A 75 -0.28 8.38 2.46
C ASN A 75 -1.17 8.31 1.20
N ASN A 76 -1.32 9.40 0.46
CA ASN A 76 -2.08 9.49 -0.80
C ASN A 76 -3.59 9.23 -0.70
N ILE A 77 -4.21 9.32 0.48
CA ILE A 77 -5.64 9.08 0.69
C ILE A 77 -6.54 9.92 -0.26
N LEU A 78 -6.15 11.16 -0.56
CA LEU A 78 -6.92 12.02 -1.47
C LEU A 78 -6.90 11.49 -2.92
N ASN A 79 -5.79 10.89 -3.38
CA ASN A 79 -5.73 10.24 -4.68
C ASN A 79 -6.68 9.04 -4.75
N GLU A 80 -6.76 8.26 -3.67
CA GLU A 80 -7.70 7.14 -3.58
C GLU A 80 -9.16 7.61 -3.66
N ILE A 81 -9.51 8.68 -2.93
CA ILE A 81 -10.86 9.25 -2.94
C ILE A 81 -11.19 9.83 -4.33
N VAL A 82 -10.24 10.51 -5.00
CA VAL A 82 -10.42 10.96 -6.39
C VAL A 82 -10.68 9.78 -7.31
N SER A 83 -9.92 8.70 -7.17
CA SER A 83 -10.10 7.49 -7.98
C SER A 83 -11.47 6.87 -7.77
N MET A 84 -11.97 6.81 -6.53
CA MET A 84 -13.32 6.34 -6.22
C MET A 84 -14.39 7.21 -6.89
N LEU A 85 -14.26 8.53 -6.81
CA LEU A 85 -15.22 9.46 -7.43
C LEU A 85 -15.20 9.37 -8.96
N VAL A 86 -14.01 9.28 -9.56
CA VAL A 86 -13.86 9.08 -11.01
C VAL A 86 -14.53 7.79 -11.46
N SER A 87 -14.28 6.69 -10.75
CA SER A 87 -14.89 5.38 -11.05
C SER A 87 -16.41 5.42 -10.97
N GLU A 88 -16.93 6.11 -9.97
CA GLU A 88 -18.34 6.29 -9.81
C GLU A 88 -18.96 7.06 -11.00
N LYS A 89 -18.25 8.11 -11.47
CA LYS A 89 -18.68 8.89 -12.64
C LYS A 89 -18.60 8.09 -13.94
N LEU A 90 -17.57 7.26 -14.11
CA LEU A 90 -17.45 6.36 -15.26
C LEU A 90 -18.63 5.40 -15.35
N LEU A 91 -19.01 4.78 -14.22
CA LEU A 91 -20.18 3.91 -14.17
C LEU A 91 -21.49 4.65 -14.47
N GLU A 92 -21.66 5.89 -13.97
CA GLU A 92 -22.81 6.74 -14.32
C GLU A 92 -22.86 7.07 -15.82
N MET A 93 -21.70 7.34 -16.43
CA MET A 93 -21.58 7.59 -17.88
C MET A 93 -21.94 6.35 -18.68
N GLU A 94 -21.44 5.17 -18.30
CA GLU A 94 -21.78 3.90 -18.97
C GLU A 94 -23.28 3.56 -18.84
N VAL A 95 -23.86 3.74 -17.66
CA VAL A 95 -25.31 3.58 -17.44
C VAL A 95 -26.10 4.45 -18.41
N LYS A 96 -25.68 5.71 -18.61
CA LYS A 96 -26.31 6.65 -19.53
C LYS A 96 -26.10 6.23 -21.01
N ASP A 97 -24.87 5.91 -21.38
CA ASP A 97 -24.51 5.53 -22.76
C ASP A 97 -25.23 4.26 -23.21
N LEU A 98 -25.40 3.31 -22.31
CA LEU A 98 -26.13 2.06 -22.55
C LEU A 98 -27.65 2.20 -22.39
N ASN A 99 -28.15 3.41 -22.12
CA ASN A 99 -29.59 3.69 -21.87
C ASN A 99 -30.20 2.78 -20.80
N ILE A 100 -29.43 2.45 -19.76
CA ILE A 100 -29.94 1.66 -18.63
C ILE A 100 -30.77 2.59 -17.74
N PHE A 101 -32.03 2.23 -17.51
CA PHE A 101 -32.94 3.01 -16.69
C PHE A 101 -33.75 2.15 -15.70
N ILE A 102 -34.31 2.80 -14.70
CA ILE A 102 -35.23 2.23 -13.73
C ILE A 102 -36.41 3.18 -13.65
N SER A 103 -37.64 2.65 -13.85
CA SER A 103 -38.85 3.41 -13.65
C SER A 103 -39.11 3.68 -12.17
N ASP A 104 -39.80 4.78 -11.86
CA ASP A 104 -40.14 5.14 -10.49
C ASP A 104 -41.05 4.09 -9.84
N GLU A 105 -41.89 3.42 -10.63
CA GLU A 105 -42.72 2.30 -10.16
C GLU A 105 -41.90 1.13 -9.64
N VAL A 106 -40.82 0.75 -10.37
CA VAL A 106 -39.92 -0.31 -9.94
C VAL A 106 -39.14 0.10 -8.70
N LEU A 107 -38.72 1.36 -8.62
CA LEU A 107 -38.05 1.89 -7.44
C LEU A 107 -38.98 1.86 -6.22
N ALA A 108 -40.22 2.35 -6.37
CA ALA A 108 -41.26 2.32 -5.33
C ALA A 108 -41.56 0.88 -4.86
N LYS A 109 -41.63 -0.08 -5.79
CA LYS A 109 -41.81 -1.51 -5.45
C LYS A 109 -40.62 -2.06 -4.63
N LYS A 110 -39.41 -1.66 -4.97
CA LYS A 110 -38.23 -2.06 -4.19
C LYS A 110 -38.22 -1.48 -2.79
N ILE A 111 -38.61 -0.23 -2.62
CA ILE A 111 -38.76 0.40 -1.31
C ILE A 111 -39.83 -0.36 -0.50
N LYS A 112 -40.99 -0.57 -1.09
CA LYS A 112 -42.10 -1.26 -0.41
C LYS A 112 -41.77 -2.72 -0.03
N ASN A 113 -40.93 -3.40 -0.80
CA ASN A 113 -40.51 -4.78 -0.54
C ASN A 113 -39.32 -4.89 0.44
N ASN A 114 -38.74 -3.79 0.86
CA ASN A 114 -37.64 -3.82 1.81
C ASN A 114 -38.16 -4.09 3.23
N LYS A 115 -37.80 -5.24 3.78
CA LYS A 115 -38.25 -5.69 5.10
C LYS A 115 -37.95 -4.70 6.24
N ASN A 116 -36.94 -3.86 6.09
CA ASN A 116 -36.61 -2.83 7.08
C ASN A 116 -37.66 -1.73 7.19
N PHE A 117 -38.60 -1.66 6.26
CA PHE A 117 -39.70 -0.68 6.21
C PHE A 117 -41.06 -1.33 6.42
N HIS A 118 -41.07 -2.58 6.97
CA HIS A 118 -42.29 -3.29 7.27
C HIS A 118 -42.66 -3.16 8.74
N ASP A 119 -43.98 -3.18 8.99
CA ASP A 119 -44.53 -3.28 10.33
C ASP A 119 -44.48 -4.73 10.88
N ASP A 120 -44.99 -4.92 12.10
CA ASP A 120 -45.08 -6.23 12.75
C ASP A 120 -45.91 -7.28 11.99
N LYS A 121 -46.75 -6.80 11.03
CA LYS A 121 -47.56 -7.63 10.15
C LYS A 121 -46.93 -7.92 8.80
N ASN A 122 -45.61 -7.65 8.66
CA ASN A 122 -44.85 -7.80 7.40
C ASN A 122 -45.41 -6.99 6.22
N LYS A 123 -46.09 -5.85 6.48
CA LYS A 123 -46.55 -4.93 5.45
C LYS A 123 -45.72 -3.65 5.48
N PHE A 124 -45.50 -3.04 4.30
CA PHE A 124 -44.85 -1.76 4.20
C PHE A 124 -45.56 -0.72 5.10
N SER A 125 -44.78 -0.08 5.96
CA SER A 125 -45.20 1.00 6.84
C SER A 125 -44.45 2.27 6.49
N ARG A 126 -45.21 3.32 6.16
CA ARG A 126 -44.61 4.62 5.91
C ARG A 126 -43.93 5.18 7.16
N THR A 127 -44.46 4.90 8.33
CA THR A 127 -43.88 5.30 9.61
C THR A 127 -42.50 4.68 9.82
N GLU A 128 -42.37 3.37 9.55
CA GLU A 128 -41.06 2.70 9.67
C GLU A 128 -40.03 3.18 8.63
N TYR A 129 -40.51 3.54 7.42
CA TYR A 129 -39.67 4.15 6.41
C TYR A 129 -39.17 5.54 6.84
N GLU A 130 -40.09 6.40 7.37
CA GLU A 130 -39.73 7.75 7.85
C GLU A 130 -38.80 7.67 9.08
N LYS A 131 -39.02 6.76 10.02
CA LYS A 131 -38.09 6.50 11.13
C LYS A 131 -36.69 6.11 10.63
N PHE A 132 -36.62 5.23 9.66
CA PHE A 132 -35.36 4.85 9.06
C PHE A 132 -34.64 6.06 8.46
N LEU A 133 -35.33 6.91 7.70
CA LEU A 133 -34.76 8.10 7.11
C LEU A 133 -34.21 9.06 8.18
N LEU A 134 -34.95 9.28 9.24
CA LEU A 134 -34.56 10.15 10.36
C LEU A 134 -33.30 9.57 11.07
N LEU A 135 -33.31 8.29 11.38
CA LEU A 135 -32.15 7.60 12.03
C LEU A 135 -30.86 7.65 11.18
N GLN A 136 -31.00 7.68 9.86
CA GLN A 136 -29.89 7.71 8.94
C GLN A 136 -29.54 9.13 8.44
N ASN A 137 -30.23 10.16 8.91
CA ASN A 137 -30.09 11.54 8.47
C ASN A 137 -30.30 11.72 6.94
N PHE A 138 -31.25 10.98 6.36
CA PHE A 138 -31.64 11.10 4.95
C PHE A 138 -32.94 11.84 4.78
N THR A 139 -33.06 12.62 3.71
CA THR A 139 -34.35 13.00 3.15
C THR A 139 -34.86 11.87 2.24
N ALA A 140 -36.16 11.72 2.06
CA ALA A 140 -36.73 10.74 1.12
C ALA A 140 -36.13 10.88 -0.28
N THR A 141 -36.05 12.10 -0.79
CA THR A 141 -35.47 12.41 -2.11
C THR A 141 -34.01 11.99 -2.22
N SER A 142 -33.18 12.24 -1.19
CA SER A 142 -31.75 11.83 -1.22
C SER A 142 -31.59 10.31 -1.14
N PHE A 143 -32.40 9.65 -0.31
CA PHE A 143 -32.38 8.19 -0.20
C PHE A 143 -32.83 7.49 -1.49
N GLU A 144 -33.95 7.98 -2.10
CA GLU A 144 -34.46 7.41 -3.34
C GLU A 144 -33.49 7.61 -4.51
N LYS A 145 -32.84 8.78 -4.57
CA LYS A 145 -31.80 9.06 -5.56
C LYS A 145 -30.61 8.10 -5.40
N GLU A 146 -30.13 7.89 -4.17
CA GLU A 146 -29.03 6.98 -3.88
C GLU A 146 -29.41 5.51 -4.18
N LEU A 147 -30.64 5.12 -3.81
CA LEU A 147 -31.16 3.79 -4.14
C LEU A 147 -31.25 3.59 -5.66
N LYS A 148 -31.76 4.57 -6.41
CA LYS A 148 -31.83 4.55 -7.87
C LYS A 148 -30.44 4.37 -8.49
N LYS A 149 -29.46 5.12 -8.02
CA LYS A 149 -28.07 5.05 -8.46
C LYS A 149 -27.48 3.65 -8.23
N ASN A 150 -27.67 3.10 -7.03
CA ASN A 150 -27.17 1.78 -6.69
C ASN A 150 -27.83 0.67 -7.52
N GLU A 151 -29.12 0.79 -7.79
CA GLU A 151 -29.86 -0.16 -8.64
C GLU A 151 -29.44 -0.07 -10.12
N LEU A 152 -29.13 1.14 -10.61
CA LEU A 152 -28.60 1.32 -11.96
C LEU A 152 -27.23 0.69 -12.11
N LYS A 153 -26.32 0.89 -11.15
CA LYS A 153 -25.02 0.20 -11.10
C LYS A 153 -25.20 -1.32 -11.10
N LYS A 154 -26.09 -1.83 -10.26
CA LYS A 154 -26.39 -3.26 -10.21
C LYS A 154 -26.91 -3.80 -11.54
N LYS A 155 -27.76 -3.03 -12.25
CA LYS A 155 -28.22 -3.39 -13.59
C LYS A 155 -27.06 -3.39 -14.60
N LEU A 156 -26.17 -2.40 -14.55
CA LEU A 156 -24.98 -2.36 -15.41
C LEU A 156 -24.12 -3.62 -15.22
N PHE A 157 -23.78 -3.98 -13.98
CA PHE A 157 -23.01 -5.19 -13.72
C PHE A 157 -23.77 -6.47 -14.10
N THR A 158 -25.10 -6.48 -13.95
CA THR A 158 -25.90 -7.60 -14.45
C THR A 158 -25.92 -7.67 -15.99
N TYR A 159 -25.85 -6.52 -16.67
CA TYR A 159 -25.77 -6.46 -18.12
C TYR A 159 -24.42 -6.97 -18.61
N VAL A 160 -23.32 -6.64 -17.93
CA VAL A 160 -21.96 -7.09 -18.28
C VAL A 160 -21.76 -8.58 -18.02
N ALA A 161 -22.18 -9.08 -16.86
CA ALA A 161 -21.84 -10.43 -16.39
C ALA A 161 -23.02 -11.20 -15.75
N GLY A 162 -24.27 -10.84 -16.08
CA GLY A 162 -25.45 -11.55 -15.57
C GLY A 162 -25.79 -12.80 -16.38
N GLY A 163 -26.44 -13.75 -15.70
CA GLY A 163 -26.97 -14.96 -16.37
C GLY A 163 -25.93 -16.00 -16.80
N ILE A 164 -24.67 -15.83 -16.42
CA ILE A 164 -23.57 -16.72 -16.75
C ILE A 164 -23.79 -18.08 -16.11
N LYS A 165 -23.67 -19.12 -16.92
CA LYS A 165 -23.67 -20.52 -16.50
C LYS A 165 -22.45 -21.20 -17.11
N SER A 166 -21.50 -21.57 -16.27
CA SER A 166 -20.30 -22.28 -16.69
C SER A 166 -20.65 -23.63 -17.30
N PRO A 167 -20.17 -23.96 -18.50
CA PRO A 167 -20.25 -25.33 -19.01
C PRO A 167 -19.46 -26.28 -18.11
N PHE A 168 -19.89 -27.54 -18.06
CA PHE A 168 -19.25 -28.54 -17.20
C PHE A 168 -17.74 -28.69 -17.46
N PHE A 169 -17.29 -28.54 -18.69
CA PHE A 169 -15.87 -28.65 -19.01
C PHE A 169 -15.04 -27.53 -18.34
N PHE A 170 -15.57 -26.29 -18.19
CA PHE A 170 -14.93 -25.23 -17.44
C PHE A 170 -14.95 -25.50 -15.95
N THR A 171 -16.06 -26.00 -15.43
CA THR A 171 -16.19 -26.46 -14.03
C THR A 171 -15.15 -27.54 -13.72
N ASN A 172 -15.01 -28.54 -14.61
CA ASN A 172 -14.01 -29.60 -14.48
C ASN A 172 -12.58 -29.03 -14.56
N LYS A 173 -12.32 -28.06 -15.46
CA LYS A 173 -11.02 -27.40 -15.56
C LYS A 173 -10.67 -26.70 -14.24
N THR A 174 -11.58 -25.91 -13.67
CA THR A 174 -11.39 -25.25 -12.36
C THR A 174 -11.06 -26.26 -11.28
N TYR A 175 -11.79 -27.37 -11.24
CA TYR A 175 -11.50 -28.45 -10.28
C TYR A 175 -10.11 -29.05 -10.46
N ILE A 176 -9.74 -29.38 -11.71
CA ILE A 176 -8.43 -29.95 -12.05
C ILE A 176 -7.32 -28.99 -11.61
N GLU A 177 -7.43 -27.70 -11.94
CA GLU A 177 -6.40 -26.70 -11.60
C GLU A 177 -6.15 -26.57 -10.12
N GLU A 178 -7.20 -26.66 -9.29
CA GLU A 178 -7.07 -26.55 -7.83
C GLU A 178 -6.67 -27.86 -7.13
N ASN A 179 -7.00 -29.03 -7.72
CA ASN A 179 -6.84 -30.33 -7.08
C ASN A 179 -5.80 -31.24 -7.76
N LYS A 180 -5.09 -30.75 -8.76
CA LYS A 180 -3.97 -31.50 -9.33
C LYS A 180 -2.90 -31.74 -8.26
N LYS A 181 -2.33 -32.94 -8.26
CA LYS A 181 -1.20 -33.27 -7.38
C LYS A 181 0.10 -33.06 -8.12
N ILE A 182 1.01 -32.35 -7.51
CA ILE A 182 2.29 -32.00 -8.14
C ILE A 182 3.42 -32.63 -7.35
N LYS A 183 4.20 -33.50 -7.99
CA LYS A 183 5.44 -34.05 -7.41
C LYS A 183 6.59 -33.15 -7.78
N LEU A 184 7.32 -32.69 -6.75
CA LEU A 184 8.42 -31.75 -6.87
C LEU A 184 9.71 -32.35 -6.36
N GLU A 185 10.82 -31.94 -6.97
CA GLU A 185 12.15 -32.00 -6.40
C GLU A 185 12.61 -30.58 -6.10
N PHE A 186 13.27 -30.39 -4.96
CA PHE A 186 13.71 -29.05 -4.59
C PHE A 186 15.02 -29.06 -3.80
N ILE A 187 15.68 -27.90 -3.80
CA ILE A 187 16.96 -27.64 -3.13
C ILE A 187 16.79 -26.36 -2.33
N ASN A 188 17.19 -26.35 -1.07
CA ASN A 188 17.28 -25.14 -0.28
C ASN A 188 18.56 -24.38 -0.65
N LEU A 189 18.42 -23.23 -1.31
CA LEU A 189 19.56 -22.43 -1.76
C LEU A 189 20.27 -21.71 -0.62
N GLU A 190 19.66 -21.59 0.57
CA GLU A 190 20.33 -21.01 1.74
C GLU A 190 21.60 -21.78 2.13
N ASN A 191 21.69 -23.05 1.76
CA ASN A 191 22.86 -23.90 1.99
C ASN A 191 23.94 -23.75 0.93
N GLU A 192 23.61 -23.14 -0.21
CA GLU A 192 24.48 -23.03 -1.38
C GLU A 192 25.10 -21.62 -1.54
N TYR A 193 24.59 -20.65 -0.77
CA TYR A 193 25.17 -19.31 -0.77
C TYR A 193 26.52 -19.26 -0.08
N GLU A 194 27.38 -18.41 -0.61
CA GLU A 194 28.66 -18.11 -0.01
C GLU A 194 28.47 -17.57 1.41
N LYS A 195 29.21 -18.08 2.40
CA LYS A 195 29.02 -17.65 3.79
C LYS A 195 29.56 -16.25 4.01
N LYS A 196 28.91 -15.46 4.87
CA LYS A 196 29.39 -14.12 5.25
C LYS A 196 30.81 -14.11 5.78
N SER A 197 31.25 -15.19 6.42
CA SER A 197 32.60 -15.36 6.96
C SER A 197 33.69 -15.63 5.90
N SER A 198 33.31 -16.02 4.69
CA SER A 198 34.28 -16.30 3.60
C SER A 198 34.79 -15.01 2.94
N PHE A 199 34.08 -13.88 3.05
CA PHE A 199 34.56 -12.64 2.46
C PHE A 199 35.83 -12.15 3.15
N VAL A 200 36.89 -12.02 2.38
CA VAL A 200 38.16 -11.46 2.86
C VAL A 200 38.15 -9.94 2.75
N ASN A 201 39.09 -9.27 3.45
CA ASN A 201 39.16 -7.79 3.43
C ASN A 201 39.33 -7.22 2.02
N ALA A 202 39.91 -7.96 1.08
CA ALA A 202 40.05 -7.55 -0.32
C ALA A 202 38.64 -7.37 -0.97
N ASP A 203 37.71 -8.31 -0.74
CA ASP A 203 36.35 -8.24 -1.29
C ASP A 203 35.59 -7.07 -0.70
N LEU A 204 35.72 -6.84 0.61
CA LEU A 204 35.09 -5.73 1.30
C LEU A 204 35.62 -4.39 0.80
N ASN A 205 36.92 -4.25 0.62
CA ASN A 205 37.56 -3.04 0.11
C ASN A 205 37.13 -2.74 -1.34
N LEU A 206 37.01 -3.76 -2.18
CA LEU A 206 36.53 -3.61 -3.54
C LEU A 206 35.06 -3.11 -3.53
N PHE A 207 34.21 -3.75 -2.74
CA PHE A 207 32.80 -3.32 -2.57
C PHE A 207 32.69 -1.88 -2.06
N ILE A 208 33.50 -1.49 -1.08
CA ILE A 208 33.51 -0.13 -0.53
C ILE A 208 33.93 0.87 -1.61
N LYS A 209 34.97 0.57 -2.39
CA LYS A 209 35.44 1.44 -3.48
C LYS A 209 34.34 1.67 -4.54
N ASP A 210 33.63 0.60 -4.91
CA ASP A 210 32.58 0.70 -5.94
C ASP A 210 31.31 1.41 -5.44
N ASN A 211 31.16 1.55 -4.11
CA ASN A 211 29.97 2.15 -3.48
C ASN A 211 30.32 3.31 -2.55
N GLU A 212 31.49 3.91 -2.64
CA GLU A 212 32.04 4.89 -1.70
C GLU A 212 31.03 5.99 -1.32
N GLU A 213 30.45 6.65 -2.31
CA GLU A 213 29.53 7.76 -2.08
C GLU A 213 28.25 7.36 -1.32
N LYS A 214 27.79 6.13 -1.51
CA LYS A 214 26.59 5.60 -0.83
C LYS A 214 26.88 5.09 0.59
N LEU A 215 28.15 4.82 0.88
CA LEU A 215 28.59 4.27 2.15
C LEU A 215 29.09 5.33 3.13
N LYS A 216 29.28 6.58 2.67
CA LYS A 216 29.58 7.70 3.56
C LYS A 216 28.45 7.91 4.57
N GLU A 217 28.83 8.04 5.81
CA GLU A 217 27.92 8.32 6.92
C GLU A 217 28.00 9.79 7.32
N GLU A 218 26.87 10.40 7.67
CA GLU A 218 26.81 11.79 8.09
C GLU A 218 27.09 11.90 9.58
N TYR A 219 28.18 12.54 9.93
CA TYR A 219 28.51 12.91 11.29
C TYR A 219 28.21 14.38 11.52
N ILE A 220 27.60 14.73 12.65
CA ILE A 220 27.28 16.11 12.97
C ILE A 220 28.07 16.59 14.17
N ASN A 221 28.45 17.87 14.12
CA ASN A 221 28.86 18.63 15.28
C ASN A 221 27.72 19.58 15.63
N PHE A 222 27.30 19.57 16.88
CA PHE A 222 26.18 20.37 17.32
C PHE A 222 26.33 20.78 18.79
N SER A 223 25.65 21.85 19.14
CA SER A 223 25.46 22.30 20.48
C SER A 223 23.99 22.40 20.83
N TYR A 224 23.62 22.14 22.08
CA TYR A 224 22.25 22.26 22.50
C TYR A 224 22.09 22.72 23.94
N LEU A 225 20.96 23.38 24.22
CA LEU A 225 20.51 23.82 25.55
C LEU A 225 19.22 23.07 25.88
N LYS A 226 19.16 22.53 27.11
CA LYS A 226 17.90 22.03 27.66
C LYS A 226 17.26 23.17 28.46
N ILE A 227 16.11 23.64 28.02
CA ILE A 227 15.38 24.78 28.59
C ILE A 227 14.19 24.24 29.37
N THR A 228 14.16 24.51 30.65
CA THR A 228 13.09 24.11 31.56
C THR A 228 12.49 25.37 32.22
N PRO A 229 11.26 25.31 32.76
CA PRO A 229 10.70 26.45 33.50
C PRO A 229 11.64 26.98 34.59
N ASN A 230 12.27 26.06 35.30
CA ASN A 230 13.19 26.45 36.40
C ASN A 230 14.40 27.26 35.92
N ASN A 231 15.09 26.81 34.83
CA ASN A 231 16.31 27.50 34.37
C ASN A 231 16.03 28.71 33.47
N LEU A 232 14.81 28.86 32.96
CA LEU A 232 14.45 30.00 32.12
C LEU A 232 13.73 31.10 32.90
N SER A 233 12.65 30.76 33.64
CA SER A 233 11.83 31.73 34.37
C SER A 233 12.01 31.70 35.88
N GLY A 234 12.66 30.67 36.44
CA GLY A 234 12.77 30.43 37.86
C GLY A 234 11.50 29.85 38.49
N SER A 235 10.51 29.51 37.70
CA SER A 235 9.27 28.83 38.08
C SER A 235 9.43 27.31 37.93
N ASN A 236 8.59 26.53 38.61
CA ASN A 236 8.53 25.08 38.39
C ASN A 236 7.47 24.69 37.37
N GLU A 237 6.69 25.63 36.87
CA GLU A 237 5.56 25.41 35.94
C GLU A 237 5.73 26.21 34.65
N PHE A 238 5.08 25.78 33.61
CA PHE A 238 4.97 26.47 32.31
C PHE A 238 3.96 27.61 32.43
N ASP A 239 4.41 28.76 32.95
CA ASP A 239 3.61 29.96 33.12
C ASP A 239 3.74 30.95 31.96
N GLU A 240 2.94 32.02 31.98
CA GLU A 240 2.98 33.07 30.96
C GLU A 240 4.36 33.71 30.81
N SER A 241 5.10 33.84 31.90
CA SER A 241 6.47 34.38 31.91
C SER A 241 7.45 33.48 31.18
N PHE A 242 7.27 32.14 31.29
CA PHE A 242 8.05 31.17 30.58
C PHE A 242 7.80 31.29 29.08
N PHE A 243 6.53 31.25 28.64
CA PHE A 243 6.20 31.32 27.21
C PHE A 243 6.62 32.64 26.56
N LYS A 244 6.49 33.75 27.26
CA LYS A 244 7.01 35.03 26.79
C LYS A 244 8.52 34.99 26.51
N LYS A 245 9.29 34.31 27.35
CA LYS A 245 10.74 34.15 27.12
C LYS A 245 11.03 33.15 25.98
N ILE A 246 10.19 32.16 25.79
CA ILE A 246 10.27 31.27 24.58
C ILE A 246 10.05 32.09 23.33
N ASP A 247 9.03 32.94 23.28
CA ASP A 247 8.77 33.84 22.13
C ASP A 247 9.95 34.79 21.88
N GLU A 248 10.60 35.29 22.95
CA GLU A 248 11.82 36.10 22.84
C GLU A 248 12.98 35.30 22.22
N ILE A 249 13.15 34.02 22.60
CA ILE A 249 14.16 33.12 22.00
C ILE A 249 13.89 32.89 20.53
N GLU A 250 12.64 32.63 20.13
CA GLU A 250 12.26 32.43 18.74
C GLU A 250 12.51 33.69 17.89
N ASN A 251 12.20 34.86 18.44
CA ASN A 251 12.52 36.14 17.80
C ASN A 251 14.04 36.33 17.65
N ASP A 252 14.83 36.03 18.70
CA ASP A 252 16.28 36.08 18.64
C ASP A 252 16.87 35.16 17.57
N ILE A 253 16.35 33.93 17.47
CA ILE A 253 16.72 32.97 16.42
C ILE A 253 16.39 33.56 15.04
N SER A 254 15.19 34.10 14.88
CA SER A 254 14.74 34.73 13.62
C SER A 254 15.61 35.93 13.23
N ASN A 255 16.17 36.65 14.21
CA ASN A 255 17.12 37.74 14.01
C ASN A 255 18.57 37.25 13.79
N GLY A 256 18.80 35.94 13.77
CA GLY A 256 20.09 35.33 13.44
C GLY A 256 21.07 35.17 14.59
N LEU A 257 20.63 35.28 15.86
CA LEU A 257 21.48 35.01 17.00
C LEU A 257 21.89 33.53 17.02
N LYS A 258 23.16 33.29 17.36
CA LYS A 258 23.70 31.93 17.49
C LYS A 258 23.50 31.39 18.90
N ILE A 259 23.62 30.07 19.04
CA ILE A 259 23.41 29.38 20.32
C ILE A 259 24.36 29.88 21.41
N ASP A 260 25.60 30.26 21.07
CA ASP A 260 26.57 30.79 22.04
C ASP A 260 26.14 32.14 22.60
N GLU A 261 25.51 32.99 21.81
CA GLU A 261 24.99 34.30 22.25
C GLU A 261 23.73 34.08 23.09
N LEU A 262 22.86 33.19 22.67
CA LEU A 262 21.67 32.80 23.41
C LEU A 262 22.01 32.14 24.75
N SER A 263 23.03 31.26 24.80
CA SER A 263 23.48 30.63 26.04
C SER A 263 23.96 31.65 27.08
N LYS A 264 24.69 32.70 26.66
CA LYS A 264 25.13 33.80 27.49
C LYS A 264 23.95 34.64 27.99
N LYS A 265 23.01 34.97 27.08
CA LYS A 265 21.80 35.73 27.42
C LYS A 265 20.93 35.00 28.44
N LEU A 266 20.73 33.69 28.23
CA LEU A 266 19.92 32.83 29.07
C LEU A 266 20.66 32.34 30.35
N LYS A 267 21.97 32.47 30.39
CA LYS A 267 22.85 31.92 31.44
C LYS A 267 22.75 30.40 31.59
N ILE A 268 22.45 29.71 30.50
CA ILE A 268 22.36 28.24 30.44
C ILE A 268 23.58 27.72 29.65
N LYS A 269 24.34 26.80 30.26
CA LYS A 269 25.55 26.26 29.64
C LYS A 269 25.18 25.27 28.51
N PRO A 270 25.73 25.42 27.29
CA PRO A 270 25.45 24.49 26.19
C PRO A 270 26.18 23.16 26.40
N THR A 271 25.52 22.10 25.97
CA THR A 271 26.15 20.79 25.79
C THR A 271 26.62 20.69 24.33
N ILE A 272 27.90 20.37 24.15
CA ILE A 272 28.52 20.24 22.81
C ILE A 272 28.76 18.75 22.51
N LYS A 273 28.39 18.33 21.31
CA LYS A 273 28.70 17.00 20.80
C LYS A 273 29.43 17.14 19.46
N GLU A 274 30.54 16.44 19.32
CA GLU A 274 31.34 16.41 18.10
C GLU A 274 31.34 15.03 17.48
N LYS A 275 31.38 14.96 16.15
CA LYS A 275 31.40 13.73 15.36
C LYS A 275 30.32 12.73 15.78
N PHE A 276 29.13 13.25 16.05
CA PHE A 276 28.00 12.44 16.50
C PHE A 276 27.28 11.78 15.33
N ILE A 277 26.94 10.51 15.50
CA ILE A 277 26.02 9.75 14.65
C ILE A 277 24.99 9.07 15.55
N ALA A 278 23.72 9.10 15.14
CA ALA A 278 22.66 8.49 15.92
C ALA A 278 22.83 6.98 16.09
N ASN A 279 22.60 6.48 17.28
CA ASN A 279 22.57 5.07 17.59
C ASN A 279 21.63 4.77 18.77
N GLU A 280 21.24 3.51 18.93
CA GLU A 280 20.23 3.09 19.92
C GLU A 280 20.69 3.25 21.37
N ASN A 281 21.99 3.36 21.62
CA ASN A 281 22.55 3.47 22.98
C ASN A 281 22.69 4.92 23.47
N GLU A 282 22.41 5.90 22.61
CA GLU A 282 22.50 7.32 22.94
C GLU A 282 21.16 7.88 23.45
N ASP A 283 21.23 9.01 24.14
CA ASP A 283 20.06 9.74 24.64
C ASP A 283 19.08 10.06 23.49
N LYS A 284 17.79 9.93 23.77
CA LYS A 284 16.70 10.26 22.83
C LYS A 284 16.81 11.69 22.30
N ILE A 285 17.25 12.64 23.14
CA ILE A 285 17.42 14.04 22.76
C ILE A 285 18.43 14.18 21.61
N VAL A 286 19.63 13.62 21.78
CA VAL A 286 20.70 13.75 20.77
C VAL A 286 20.36 13.01 19.47
N ASN A 287 19.67 11.86 19.56
CA ASN A 287 19.16 11.17 18.40
C ASN A 287 18.07 11.98 17.65
N LYS A 288 17.20 12.69 18.37
CA LYS A 288 16.18 13.58 17.78
C LYS A 288 16.83 14.78 17.07
N ILE A 289 17.86 15.37 17.67
CA ILE A 289 18.64 16.44 17.03
C ILE A 289 19.26 15.92 15.72
N TYR A 290 19.84 14.71 15.75
CA TYR A 290 20.41 14.11 14.55
C TYR A 290 19.36 13.90 13.43
N GLN A 291 18.16 13.48 13.77
CA GLN A 291 17.07 13.30 12.79
C GLN A 291 16.71 14.62 12.10
N LYS A 292 16.78 15.75 12.83
CA LYS A 292 16.44 17.09 12.32
C LYS A 292 17.62 17.83 11.66
N ARG A 293 18.78 17.19 11.47
CA ARG A 293 20.02 17.81 10.99
C ARG A 293 19.95 18.51 9.64
N ASN A 294 19.02 18.10 8.79
CA ASN A 294 18.85 18.63 7.42
C ASN A 294 17.78 19.73 7.33
N GLU A 295 17.17 20.12 8.44
CA GLU A 295 16.21 21.22 8.54
C GLU A 295 16.96 22.55 8.72
N ASN A 296 16.52 23.42 9.60
CA ASN A 296 17.19 24.70 9.88
C ASN A 296 18.44 24.49 10.77
N LYS A 297 19.45 25.36 10.61
CA LYS A 297 20.70 25.29 11.40
C LYS A 297 20.46 25.45 12.89
N ILE A 298 19.56 26.34 13.30
CA ILE A 298 19.13 26.54 14.68
C ILE A 298 17.65 26.24 14.78
N GLN A 299 17.27 25.48 15.80
CA GLN A 299 15.87 25.10 16.02
C GLN A 299 15.56 25.01 17.51
N LEU A 300 14.32 25.34 17.84
CA LEU A 300 13.72 25.11 19.15
C LEU A 300 12.69 23.98 19.00
N ILE A 301 12.78 22.95 19.85
CA ILE A 301 11.86 21.80 19.87
C ILE A 301 11.17 21.76 21.22
N ASP A 302 9.86 21.61 21.21
CA ASP A 302 9.04 21.33 22.38
C ASP A 302 9.01 19.81 22.66
N GLU A 303 9.34 19.42 23.90
CA GLU A 303 9.34 18.05 24.41
C GLU A 303 8.32 17.85 25.55
N ASN A 304 7.28 18.66 25.61
CA ASN A 304 6.25 18.69 26.65
C ASN A 304 6.74 19.04 28.07
N GLU A 305 7.87 18.46 28.53
CA GLU A 305 8.45 18.70 29.84
C GLU A 305 9.60 19.71 29.82
N PHE A 306 10.15 20.02 28.67
CA PHE A 306 11.25 20.96 28.45
C PHE A 306 11.35 21.31 26.97
N TYR A 307 12.07 22.38 26.66
CA TYR A 307 12.45 22.75 25.31
C TYR A 307 13.91 22.42 25.04
N ILE A 308 14.21 22.06 23.80
CA ILE A 308 15.57 21.84 23.30
C ILE A 308 15.86 22.92 22.27
N LEU A 309 16.77 23.83 22.58
CA LEU A 309 17.35 24.73 21.60
C LEU A 309 18.66 24.11 21.12
N PHE A 310 18.80 23.84 19.81
CA PHE A 310 20.05 23.28 19.28
C PHE A 310 20.50 24.00 18.01
N GLN A 311 21.80 23.92 17.77
CA GLN A 311 22.44 24.41 16.55
C GLN A 311 23.32 23.32 15.96
N ILE A 312 23.13 23.05 14.66
CA ILE A 312 24.04 22.20 13.90
C ILE A 312 25.17 23.08 13.36
N ASP A 313 26.39 22.81 13.83
CA ASP A 313 27.57 23.61 13.47
C ASP A 313 28.19 23.09 12.17
N LYS A 314 28.25 21.76 12.01
CA LYS A 314 28.85 21.12 10.85
C LYS A 314 28.24 19.74 10.59
N ILE A 315 28.13 19.38 9.33
CA ILE A 315 27.79 18.03 8.86
C ILE A 315 28.95 17.54 8.00
N ASP A 316 29.59 16.45 8.42
CA ASP A 316 30.68 15.81 7.69
C ASP A 316 30.22 14.47 7.14
N LYS A 317 30.44 14.25 5.85
CA LYS A 317 30.24 12.93 5.22
C LYS A 317 31.56 12.17 5.23
N ILE A 318 31.66 11.18 6.08
CA ILE A 318 32.87 10.40 6.32
C ILE A 318 32.62 8.97 5.93
N LEU A 319 33.53 8.38 5.19
CA LEU A 319 33.54 6.94 4.94
C LEU A 319 34.19 6.24 6.13
N PRO A 320 33.45 5.40 6.90
CA PRO A 320 34.04 4.65 8.00
C PRO A 320 35.07 3.63 7.50
N THR A 321 36.00 3.25 8.37
CA THR A 321 36.98 2.20 8.05
C THR A 321 36.47 0.83 8.50
N LEU A 322 37.04 -0.24 7.95
CA LEU A 322 36.73 -1.63 8.33
C LEU A 322 37.09 -1.98 9.79
N ASP A 323 37.86 -1.14 10.48
CA ASP A 323 38.13 -1.27 11.92
C ASP A 323 36.92 -0.99 12.78
N ASN A 324 35.95 -0.20 12.24
CA ASN A 324 34.64 -0.04 12.86
C ASN A 324 33.83 -1.33 12.69
N LEU A 325 33.61 -2.05 13.78
CA LEU A 325 32.91 -3.34 13.79
C LEU A 325 31.49 -3.26 13.21
N ASN A 326 30.76 -2.18 13.49
CA ASN A 326 29.40 -2.00 12.99
C ASN A 326 29.41 -1.79 11.47
N PHE A 327 30.32 -0.96 10.98
CA PHE A 327 30.48 -0.73 9.56
C PHE A 327 30.95 -2.01 8.84
N ASN A 328 31.94 -2.73 9.39
CA ASN A 328 32.41 -4.00 8.83
C ASN A 328 31.26 -5.02 8.70
N ASN A 329 30.46 -5.19 9.76
CA ASN A 329 29.32 -6.08 9.75
C ASN A 329 28.26 -5.64 8.73
N LYS A 330 27.99 -4.35 8.63
CA LYS A 330 27.07 -3.77 7.64
C LYS A 330 27.53 -4.07 6.21
N ILE A 331 28.82 -3.85 5.92
CA ILE A 331 29.41 -4.15 4.59
C ILE A 331 29.34 -5.64 4.27
N ARG A 332 29.72 -6.53 5.21
CA ARG A 332 29.61 -7.98 5.02
C ARG A 332 28.19 -8.42 4.73
N ASN A 333 27.23 -7.89 5.49
CA ASN A 333 25.81 -8.19 5.27
C ASN A 333 25.34 -7.72 3.90
N THR A 334 25.69 -6.49 3.52
CA THR A 334 25.26 -5.92 2.23
C THR A 334 25.88 -6.67 1.05
N LEU A 335 27.18 -7.00 1.14
CA LEU A 335 27.86 -7.80 0.13
C LEU A 335 27.26 -9.21 0.02
N TYR A 336 26.93 -9.83 1.16
CA TYR A 336 26.26 -11.13 1.18
C TYR A 336 24.91 -11.09 0.45
N GLU A 337 24.08 -10.11 0.77
CA GLU A 337 22.76 -9.97 0.12
C GLU A 337 22.90 -9.67 -1.39
N GLN A 338 23.90 -8.87 -1.77
CA GLN A 338 24.18 -8.64 -3.19
C GLN A 338 24.61 -9.93 -3.91
N LYS A 339 25.53 -10.70 -3.32
CA LYS A 339 25.99 -11.99 -3.90
C LYS A 339 24.85 -13.00 -3.98
N LYS A 340 24.01 -13.08 -2.95
CA LYS A 340 22.81 -13.89 -2.92
C LYS A 340 21.83 -13.49 -4.05
N TYR A 341 21.62 -12.20 -4.24
CA TYR A 341 20.78 -11.69 -5.32
C TYR A 341 21.35 -12.03 -6.71
N GLU A 342 22.65 -11.80 -6.93
CA GLU A 342 23.35 -12.11 -8.18
C GLU A 342 23.28 -13.61 -8.50
N TYR A 343 23.47 -14.47 -7.51
CA TYR A 343 23.38 -15.92 -7.65
C TYR A 343 21.97 -16.35 -8.11
N ASN A 344 20.93 -15.86 -7.43
CA ASN A 344 19.56 -16.17 -7.76
C ASN A 344 19.15 -15.62 -9.13
N ARG A 345 19.56 -14.39 -9.44
CA ARG A 345 19.35 -13.77 -10.75
C ARG A 345 19.96 -14.60 -11.86
N ASN A 346 21.18 -15.09 -11.68
CA ASN A 346 21.86 -15.92 -12.67
C ASN A 346 21.09 -17.24 -12.95
N ILE A 347 20.57 -17.88 -11.90
CA ILE A 347 19.69 -19.05 -12.05
C ILE A 347 18.43 -18.70 -12.84
N ILE A 348 17.73 -17.62 -12.45
CA ILE A 348 16.51 -17.17 -13.13
C ILE A 348 16.78 -16.85 -14.61
N GLU A 349 17.87 -16.15 -14.92
CA GLU A 349 18.25 -15.85 -16.31
C GLU A 349 18.49 -17.10 -17.14
N LYS A 350 19.17 -18.11 -16.57
CA LYS A 350 19.38 -19.40 -17.24
C LYS A 350 18.04 -20.12 -17.47
N ILE A 351 17.14 -20.13 -16.49
CA ILE A 351 15.80 -20.73 -16.61
C ILE A 351 15.00 -20.02 -17.69
N SER A 352 14.93 -18.70 -17.66
CA SER A 352 14.15 -17.86 -18.60
C SER A 352 14.64 -18.02 -20.03
N ASN A 353 15.97 -18.16 -20.21
CA ASN A 353 16.60 -18.38 -21.50
C ASN A 353 16.57 -19.87 -21.94
N LYS A 354 15.89 -20.76 -21.18
CA LYS A 354 15.82 -22.21 -21.43
C LYS A 354 17.19 -22.90 -21.49
N LYS A 355 18.17 -22.33 -20.82
CA LYS A 355 19.55 -22.86 -20.72
C LYS A 355 19.78 -23.67 -19.45
N PHE A 356 18.84 -23.67 -18.51
CA PHE A 356 18.89 -24.43 -17.27
C PHE A 356 18.28 -25.82 -17.46
N ASN A 357 18.98 -26.85 -17.03
CA ASN A 357 18.59 -28.25 -17.23
C ASN A 357 18.84 -29.11 -15.98
N ASP A 358 18.55 -30.43 -16.09
CA ASP A 358 18.71 -31.40 -15.00
C ASP A 358 20.17 -31.55 -14.51
N ILE A 359 21.13 -31.34 -15.39
CA ILE A 359 22.54 -31.41 -15.03
C ILE A 359 22.91 -30.23 -14.12
N ASP A 360 22.43 -29.02 -14.49
CA ASP A 360 22.62 -27.82 -13.69
C ASP A 360 21.93 -27.95 -12.31
N PHE A 361 20.69 -28.49 -12.29
CA PHE A 361 19.94 -28.72 -11.06
C PHE A 361 20.68 -29.69 -10.13
N ARG A 362 21.16 -30.81 -10.64
CA ARG A 362 21.96 -31.79 -9.86
C ARG A 362 23.29 -31.23 -9.40
N LYS A 363 23.96 -30.43 -10.24
CA LYS A 363 25.24 -29.80 -9.88
C LYS A 363 25.10 -28.85 -8.70
N ILE A 364 24.00 -28.06 -8.65
CA ILE A 364 23.72 -27.17 -7.52
C ILE A 364 23.35 -27.97 -6.27
N SER A 365 22.69 -29.10 -6.43
CA SER A 365 22.16 -29.86 -5.28
C SER A 365 23.21 -30.54 -4.42
N ASN A 366 24.41 -30.76 -4.95
CA ASN A 366 25.44 -31.62 -4.28
C ASN A 366 24.82 -32.90 -3.67
N ASP A 367 23.87 -33.52 -4.40
CA ASP A 367 23.10 -34.71 -4.02
C ASP A 367 22.08 -34.51 -2.85
N LYS A 368 21.79 -33.26 -2.46
CA LYS A 368 20.83 -32.93 -1.41
C LYS A 368 19.46 -32.55 -1.98
N ILE A 369 18.93 -33.39 -2.85
CA ILE A 369 17.59 -33.17 -3.44
C ILE A 369 16.52 -33.70 -2.50
N GLU A 370 15.62 -32.82 -2.08
CA GLU A 370 14.41 -33.19 -1.33
C GLU A 370 13.24 -33.38 -2.30
N LYS A 371 12.24 -34.18 -1.89
CA LYS A 371 11.04 -34.49 -2.69
C LYS A 371 9.80 -34.26 -1.87
N ILE A 372 8.78 -33.64 -2.49
CA ILE A 372 7.47 -33.46 -1.88
C ILE A 372 6.35 -33.63 -2.92
N GLU A 373 5.18 -34.00 -2.48
CA GLU A 373 3.95 -33.99 -3.26
C GLU A 373 2.98 -32.95 -2.70
N LEU A 374 2.70 -31.89 -3.45
CA LEU A 374 1.63 -30.95 -3.16
C LEU A 374 0.30 -31.58 -3.58
N LYS A 375 -0.68 -31.61 -2.66
CA LYS A 375 -1.95 -32.31 -2.87
C LYS A 375 -3.05 -31.43 -3.47
N LYS A 376 -2.96 -30.11 -3.25
CA LYS A 376 -3.91 -29.09 -3.71
C LYS A 376 -3.26 -27.72 -3.69
N ILE A 377 -3.87 -26.75 -4.37
CA ILE A 377 -3.33 -25.37 -4.48
C ILE A 377 -3.20 -24.60 -3.16
N ASN A 378 -3.88 -25.07 -2.11
CA ASN A 378 -3.79 -24.48 -0.76
C ASN A 378 -2.89 -25.30 0.20
N ASP A 379 -2.02 -26.16 -0.32
CA ASP A 379 -1.09 -26.97 0.48
C ASP A 379 0.19 -26.17 0.79
N ASP A 380 0.08 -25.22 1.71
CA ASP A 380 1.11 -24.24 2.07
C ASP A 380 1.98 -24.68 3.27
N ASN A 381 2.16 -25.99 3.44
CA ASN A 381 2.94 -26.55 4.55
C ASN A 381 4.46 -26.30 4.38
N LYS A 382 4.97 -26.30 3.15
CA LYS A 382 6.40 -26.15 2.87
C LYS A 382 6.73 -24.80 2.23
N PHE A 383 5.93 -24.34 1.27
CA PHE A 383 6.17 -23.13 0.52
C PHE A 383 5.12 -22.05 0.84
N SER A 384 5.43 -20.79 0.57
CA SER A 384 4.45 -19.70 0.72
C SER A 384 3.25 -19.89 -0.23
N GLY A 385 2.09 -19.36 0.11
CA GLY A 385 0.89 -19.49 -0.71
C GLY A 385 1.06 -18.91 -2.12
N GLU A 386 1.85 -17.85 -2.28
CA GLU A 386 2.19 -17.28 -3.59
C GLU A 386 3.09 -18.23 -4.40
N SER A 387 4.08 -18.80 -3.74
CA SER A 387 4.98 -19.82 -4.35
C SER A 387 4.21 -21.02 -4.87
N ILE A 388 3.22 -21.50 -4.12
CA ILE A 388 2.37 -22.61 -4.55
C ILE A 388 1.56 -22.26 -5.79
N LYS A 389 0.99 -21.06 -5.87
CA LYS A 389 0.29 -20.61 -7.09
C LYS A 389 1.21 -20.61 -8.31
N ILE A 390 2.46 -20.18 -8.14
CA ILE A 390 3.48 -20.24 -9.21
C ILE A 390 3.71 -21.70 -9.60
N LEU A 391 3.97 -22.59 -8.65
CA LEU A 391 4.22 -24.02 -8.92
C LEU A 391 3.03 -24.68 -9.66
N TYR A 392 1.80 -24.31 -9.30
CA TYR A 392 0.58 -24.80 -9.94
C TYR A 392 0.35 -24.25 -11.35
N SER A 393 0.99 -23.16 -11.73
CA SER A 393 0.92 -22.59 -13.10
C SER A 393 1.92 -23.20 -14.08
N LEU A 394 2.97 -23.89 -13.59
CA LEU A 394 4.06 -24.36 -14.40
C LEU A 394 3.84 -25.78 -14.95
N PRO A 395 4.33 -26.09 -16.17
CA PRO A 395 4.26 -27.43 -16.74
C PRO A 395 5.32 -28.37 -16.14
N VAL A 396 5.19 -29.67 -16.42
CA VAL A 396 6.19 -30.71 -16.06
C VAL A 396 7.55 -30.37 -16.66
N ASN A 397 8.63 -30.72 -15.99
CA ASN A 397 10.03 -30.42 -16.30
C ASN A 397 10.38 -28.92 -16.26
N SER A 398 9.56 -28.10 -15.63
CA SER A 398 9.92 -26.69 -15.36
C SER A 398 10.76 -26.56 -14.12
N PHE A 399 11.64 -25.55 -14.13
CA PHE A 399 12.40 -25.08 -12.98
C PHE A 399 11.95 -23.69 -12.59
N THR A 400 11.99 -23.39 -11.29
CA THR A 400 11.67 -22.04 -10.79
C THR A 400 12.29 -21.84 -9.41
N LEU A 401 12.42 -20.58 -8.99
CA LEU A 401 12.69 -20.21 -7.62
C LEU A 401 11.39 -19.90 -6.89
N VAL A 402 11.25 -20.39 -5.67
CA VAL A 402 10.11 -20.14 -4.78
C VAL A 402 10.61 -19.90 -3.35
N THR A 403 9.72 -19.35 -2.51
CA THR A 403 10.00 -19.07 -1.11
C THR A 403 9.10 -19.87 -0.18
N ASP A 404 9.56 -20.10 1.05
CA ASP A 404 8.71 -20.51 2.15
C ASP A 404 8.15 -19.28 2.91
N LYS A 405 7.49 -19.53 4.05
CA LYS A 405 6.92 -18.47 4.92
C LYS A 405 7.99 -17.64 5.65
N GLU A 406 9.21 -18.14 5.73
CA GLU A 406 10.37 -17.49 6.36
C GLU A 406 11.23 -16.75 5.33
N ASN A 407 10.81 -16.70 4.05
CA ASN A 407 11.53 -16.15 2.91
C ASN A 407 12.83 -16.87 2.54
N ASN A 408 13.03 -18.13 2.99
CA ASN A 408 14.08 -18.96 2.45
C ASN A 408 13.80 -19.28 0.98
N ILE A 409 14.85 -19.29 0.16
CA ILE A 409 14.72 -19.49 -1.29
C ILE A 409 15.01 -20.93 -1.66
N PHE A 410 14.15 -21.51 -2.47
CA PHE A 410 14.26 -22.87 -2.96
C PHE A 410 14.28 -22.88 -4.49
N LEU A 411 15.18 -23.66 -5.06
CA LEU A 411 15.16 -24.02 -6.48
C LEU A 411 14.35 -25.31 -6.62
N VAL A 412 13.27 -25.23 -7.40
CA VAL A 412 12.29 -26.31 -7.53
C VAL A 412 12.22 -26.80 -8.96
N LYS A 413 12.09 -28.13 -9.14
CA LYS A 413 11.78 -28.81 -10.38
C LYS A 413 10.41 -29.49 -10.27
N ILE A 414 9.55 -29.33 -11.28
CA ILE A 414 8.29 -30.05 -11.40
C ILE A 414 8.51 -31.37 -12.11
N ASN A 415 8.40 -32.48 -11.37
CA ASN A 415 8.65 -33.81 -11.95
C ASN A 415 7.42 -34.42 -12.57
N ARG A 416 6.26 -34.29 -11.92
CA ARG A 416 5.03 -34.93 -12.38
C ARG A 416 3.81 -34.17 -11.90
N ILE A 417 2.80 -34.11 -12.75
CA ILE A 417 1.48 -33.57 -12.44
C ILE A 417 0.46 -34.69 -12.64
N ASN A 418 -0.28 -35.01 -11.59
CA ASN A 418 -1.38 -35.97 -11.64
C ASN A 418 -2.70 -35.22 -11.50
N THR A 419 -3.61 -35.45 -12.42
CA THR A 419 -4.93 -34.79 -12.46
C THR A 419 -6.03 -35.83 -12.33
N ASN A 420 -7.10 -35.46 -11.62
CA ASN A 420 -8.33 -36.24 -11.57
C ASN A 420 -9.47 -35.38 -12.12
N ASN A 421 -10.39 -35.98 -12.82
CA ASN A 421 -11.59 -35.28 -13.29
C ASN A 421 -12.64 -35.18 -12.19
N LEU A 422 -13.41 -34.10 -12.22
CA LEU A 422 -14.62 -33.96 -11.42
C LEU A 422 -15.71 -34.90 -11.94
N PHE A 423 -16.30 -35.69 -11.05
CA PHE A 423 -17.43 -36.54 -11.44
C PHE A 423 -18.72 -35.71 -11.43
N LYS A 424 -19.50 -35.79 -12.51
CA LYS A 424 -20.84 -35.18 -12.57
C LYS A 424 -21.68 -35.71 -11.42
N ASN A 425 -22.48 -34.83 -10.80
CA ASN A 425 -23.37 -35.16 -9.66
C ASN A 425 -22.64 -35.54 -8.35
N SER A 426 -21.37 -35.18 -8.20
CA SER A 426 -20.70 -35.19 -6.88
C SER A 426 -21.10 -33.94 -6.08
N ASP A 427 -20.96 -34.01 -4.77
CA ASP A 427 -21.20 -32.87 -3.86
C ASP A 427 -20.33 -31.65 -4.25
N LEU A 428 -19.12 -31.90 -4.74
CA LEU A 428 -18.19 -30.89 -5.23
C LEU A 428 -18.63 -30.19 -6.53
N THR A 429 -19.52 -30.82 -7.30
CA THR A 429 -19.95 -30.25 -8.59
C THR A 429 -20.61 -28.88 -8.43
N SER A 430 -21.45 -28.71 -7.41
CA SER A 430 -22.13 -27.44 -7.14
C SER A 430 -21.13 -26.34 -6.72
N GLU A 431 -20.18 -26.69 -5.88
CA GLU A 431 -19.14 -25.77 -5.42
C GLU A 431 -18.29 -25.29 -6.59
N TYR A 432 -17.75 -26.21 -7.38
CA TYR A 432 -16.88 -25.85 -8.51
C TYR A 432 -17.63 -25.20 -9.65
N PHE A 433 -18.92 -25.48 -9.80
CA PHE A 433 -19.78 -24.73 -10.72
C PHE A 433 -19.91 -23.27 -10.33
N GLN A 434 -20.12 -22.99 -9.03
CA GLN A 434 -20.15 -21.61 -8.53
C GLN A 434 -18.79 -20.90 -8.68
N LYS A 435 -17.68 -21.57 -8.37
CA LYS A 435 -16.33 -21.04 -8.57
C LYS A 435 -16.07 -20.71 -10.05
N SER A 436 -16.40 -21.64 -10.93
CA SER A 436 -16.21 -21.45 -12.37
C SER A 436 -17.08 -20.32 -12.92
N ASN A 437 -18.32 -20.19 -12.46
CA ASN A 437 -19.16 -19.03 -12.78
C ASN A 437 -18.54 -17.74 -12.32
N GLN A 438 -17.95 -17.73 -11.12
CA GLN A 438 -17.28 -16.53 -10.58
C GLN A 438 -16.07 -16.18 -11.42
N ASN A 439 -15.21 -17.14 -11.76
CA ASN A 439 -14.03 -16.90 -12.59
C ASN A 439 -14.40 -16.25 -13.94
N ILE A 440 -15.45 -16.77 -14.60
CA ILE A 440 -15.92 -16.19 -15.87
C ILE A 440 -16.43 -14.76 -15.67
N LYS A 441 -17.14 -14.48 -14.56
CA LYS A 441 -17.58 -13.13 -14.26
C LYS A 441 -16.42 -12.18 -14.03
N ASP A 442 -15.41 -12.61 -13.30
CA ASP A 442 -14.23 -11.81 -13.02
C ASP A 442 -13.48 -11.47 -14.32
N GLU A 443 -13.27 -12.45 -15.23
CA GLU A 443 -12.69 -12.21 -16.55
C GLU A 443 -13.51 -11.21 -17.40
N LEU A 444 -14.85 -11.25 -17.29
CA LEU A 444 -15.70 -10.30 -18.00
C LEU A 444 -15.61 -8.90 -17.39
N PHE A 445 -15.51 -8.79 -16.09
CA PHE A 445 -15.30 -7.49 -15.43
C PHE A 445 -13.94 -6.91 -15.76
N ASP A 446 -12.87 -7.70 -15.76
CA ASP A 446 -11.53 -7.26 -16.18
C ASP A 446 -11.53 -6.76 -17.64
N THR A 447 -12.26 -7.49 -18.51
CA THR A 447 -12.45 -7.09 -19.91
C THR A 447 -13.23 -5.78 -20.02
N PHE A 448 -14.28 -5.62 -19.21
CA PHE A 448 -15.08 -4.41 -19.16
C PHE A 448 -14.27 -3.20 -18.65
N ASP A 449 -13.45 -3.40 -17.63
CA ASP A 449 -12.52 -2.37 -17.12
C ASP A 449 -11.54 -1.94 -18.21
N SER A 450 -10.91 -2.90 -18.90
CA SER A 450 -10.02 -2.62 -20.03
C SER A 450 -10.73 -1.87 -21.18
N TYR A 451 -12.01 -2.13 -21.39
CA TYR A 451 -12.83 -1.39 -22.35
C TYR A 451 -13.04 0.05 -21.88
N ILE A 452 -13.40 0.27 -20.59
CA ILE A 452 -13.60 1.59 -20.00
C ILE A 452 -12.32 2.42 -20.07
N GLU A 453 -11.16 1.85 -19.74
CA GLU A 453 -9.85 2.50 -19.82
C GLU A 453 -9.54 3.03 -21.25
N LYS A 454 -9.91 2.26 -22.25
CA LYS A 454 -9.70 2.66 -23.66
C LYS A 454 -10.72 3.70 -24.14
N LYS A 455 -11.96 3.63 -23.62
CA LYS A 455 -13.06 4.52 -24.01
C LYS A 455 -12.92 5.93 -23.43
N TYR A 456 -12.40 6.04 -22.21
CA TYR A 456 -12.37 7.31 -21.47
C TYR A 456 -10.94 7.78 -21.20
N LYS A 457 -10.65 9.03 -21.60
CA LYS A 457 -9.42 9.70 -21.23
C LYS A 457 -9.61 10.42 -19.89
N ILE A 458 -8.86 10.00 -18.87
CA ILE A 458 -8.92 10.58 -17.53
C ILE A 458 -7.65 11.41 -17.28
N VAL A 459 -7.83 12.61 -16.75
CA VAL A 459 -6.73 13.50 -16.35
C VAL A 459 -7.02 14.03 -14.96
N VAL A 460 -6.16 13.74 -14.00
CA VAL A 460 -6.22 14.27 -12.63
C VAL A 460 -5.37 15.52 -12.52
N ASN A 461 -5.92 16.59 -11.93
CA ASN A 461 -5.22 17.86 -11.72
C ASN A 461 -4.53 17.86 -10.36
N GLN A 462 -3.25 17.47 -10.35
CA GLN A 462 -2.45 17.38 -9.13
C GLN A 462 -2.35 18.72 -8.38
N LYS A 463 -2.27 19.87 -9.12
CA LYS A 463 -2.22 21.20 -8.49
C LYS A 463 -3.49 21.54 -7.72
N SER A 464 -4.66 21.12 -8.23
CA SER A 464 -5.92 21.30 -7.52
C SER A 464 -6.05 20.36 -6.33
N LEU A 465 -5.54 19.13 -6.46
CA LEU A 465 -5.52 18.15 -5.39
C LEU A 465 -4.60 18.60 -4.24
N GLU A 466 -3.43 19.11 -4.53
CA GLU A 466 -2.52 19.68 -3.52
C GLU A 466 -3.14 20.87 -2.78
N ARG A 467 -3.92 21.73 -3.47
CA ARG A 467 -4.66 22.81 -2.78
C ARG A 467 -5.70 22.26 -1.80
N VAL A 468 -6.43 21.22 -2.21
CA VAL A 468 -7.36 20.53 -1.30
C VAL A 468 -6.61 19.89 -0.14
N LYS A 469 -5.46 19.22 -0.41
CA LYS A 469 -4.59 18.65 0.62
C LYS A 469 -4.21 19.70 1.68
N ASN A 470 -3.81 20.89 1.25
CA ASN A 470 -3.42 21.97 2.15
C ASN A 470 -4.59 22.55 2.97
N SER A 471 -5.85 22.37 2.53
CA SER A 471 -7.02 22.78 3.31
C SER A 471 -7.42 21.80 4.42
N PHE A 472 -6.84 20.60 4.44
CA PHE A 472 -7.01 19.60 5.50
C PHE A 472 -5.85 19.58 6.51
N LYS A 473 -4.72 20.25 6.21
CA LYS A 473 -3.61 20.46 7.15
C LYS A 473 -3.97 21.56 8.13
#